data_17c24ea726ca031bf2aeb34619f28de0
#
_entry.id   17c24ea726ca031bf2aeb34619f28de0
#
_cell.length_a   1.000
_cell.length_b   1.000
_cell.length_c   1.000
_cell.angle_alpha   90.00
_cell.angle_beta   90.00
_cell.angle_gamma   90.00
#
_symmetry.space_group_name_H-M   'P 1'
#
loop_
_entity.id
_entity.type
_entity.pdbx_description
1 polymer ?
#
loop_
_entity_poly.entity_id
_entity_poly.type
_entity_poly.pdbx_seq_one_letter_code
_entity_poly.pdbx_strand_id
1 'polypeptide(L)'
;MQPSAPPTVRAPRLAGHYALVTGAAQGIGRAIAVRFAEEGAHVAINFGGPSPSGDETLALVQAASAAHGHGARDHFTVKADIGVEADIAAMFETVLKRWPQLDCLVNNAGFQRESPSEALDVATYRAIIEVNLNGAVLCARHALAHFVARGGGNIINTSSVHQIIPKPGYLAYSISKSAMAGLTRTLALEFAGRGIRVNSVGPGAVDTPINAAWTGDPVKRGVVESHIPMGRVASPEEIAGVFAFLASSEASYITGQTIYACGGITLFGEFRDNWAS
;
A
#
# COMPACT_ATOMS: atom_id res chain seq x y z
N MET A 1 -20.23 -34.51 18.13
CA MET A 1 -19.46 -33.29 17.80
C MET A 1 -18.05 -33.48 18.30
N GLN A 2 -17.07 -33.63 17.41
CA GLN A 2 -15.67 -33.63 17.80
C GLN A 2 -15.29 -32.20 18.18
N PRO A 3 -14.51 -31.95 19.25
CA PRO A 3 -14.02 -30.63 19.57
C PRO A 3 -13.15 -30.14 18.43
N SER A 4 -13.42 -28.93 17.95
CA SER A 4 -12.57 -28.25 16.95
C SER A 4 -11.14 -28.16 17.48
N ALA A 5 -10.17 -28.59 16.68
CA ALA A 5 -8.77 -28.45 17.04
C ALA A 5 -8.48 -26.97 17.39
N PRO A 6 -7.66 -26.69 18.41
CA PRO A 6 -7.30 -25.34 18.75
C PRO A 6 -6.64 -24.67 17.52
N PRO A 7 -6.88 -23.37 17.30
CA PRO A 7 -6.28 -22.67 16.18
C PRO A 7 -4.75 -22.84 16.26
N THR A 8 -4.17 -23.46 15.26
CA THR A 8 -2.72 -23.54 15.12
C THR A 8 -2.20 -22.10 15.03
N VAL A 9 -1.41 -21.69 16.00
CA VAL A 9 -0.69 -20.40 15.94
C VAL A 9 0.20 -20.47 14.72
N ARG A 10 -0.20 -19.79 13.66
CA ARG A 10 0.56 -19.76 12.42
C ARG A 10 1.86 -18.98 12.67
N ALA A 11 2.98 -19.53 12.23
CA ALA A 11 4.27 -18.81 12.34
C ALA A 11 4.17 -17.44 11.67
N PRO A 12 4.77 -16.39 12.23
CA PRO A 12 4.71 -15.05 11.67
C PRO A 12 5.38 -15.02 10.30
N ARG A 13 4.66 -14.53 9.28
CA ARG A 13 5.06 -14.59 7.87
C ARG A 13 6.22 -13.68 7.51
N LEU A 14 6.46 -12.64 8.32
CA LEU A 14 7.47 -11.60 8.09
C LEU A 14 8.51 -11.55 9.20
N ALA A 15 8.72 -12.67 9.94
CA ALA A 15 9.66 -12.72 11.04
C ALA A 15 11.05 -12.28 10.61
N GLY A 16 11.56 -11.18 11.22
CA GLY A 16 12.88 -10.63 10.95
C GLY A 16 13.03 -9.88 9.62
N HIS A 17 11.95 -9.67 8.85
CA HIS A 17 11.95 -8.79 7.68
C HIS A 17 12.04 -7.32 8.08
N TYR A 18 12.71 -6.52 7.25
CA TYR A 18 12.82 -5.07 7.37
C TYR A 18 12.01 -4.40 6.27
N ALA A 19 10.96 -3.69 6.63
CA ALA A 19 10.01 -3.10 5.70
C ALA A 19 9.90 -1.58 5.85
N LEU A 20 10.06 -0.84 4.75
CA LEU A 20 9.78 0.59 4.66
C LEU A 20 8.40 0.79 4.03
N VAL A 21 7.50 1.49 4.74
CA VAL A 21 6.15 1.82 4.27
C VAL A 21 6.02 3.33 4.09
N THR A 22 5.82 3.81 2.85
CA THR A 22 5.66 5.23 2.58
C THR A 22 4.21 5.67 2.83
N GLY A 23 4.03 6.91 3.33
CA GLY A 23 2.70 7.44 3.66
C GLY A 23 1.98 6.62 4.75
N ALA A 24 2.70 6.15 5.76
CA ALA A 24 2.19 5.22 6.77
C ALA A 24 1.61 5.88 8.02
N ALA A 25 1.42 7.21 8.04
CA ALA A 25 0.88 7.92 9.19
C ALA A 25 -0.62 7.68 9.42
N GLN A 26 -1.37 7.20 8.42
CA GLN A 26 -2.82 7.01 8.49
C GLN A 26 -3.33 6.00 7.43
N GLY A 27 -4.61 5.66 7.50
CA GLY A 27 -5.32 4.87 6.49
C GLY A 27 -4.67 3.53 6.18
N ILE A 28 -4.61 3.18 4.90
CA ILE A 28 -4.05 1.90 4.44
C ILE A 28 -2.58 1.76 4.86
N GLY A 29 -1.77 2.82 4.75
CA GLY A 29 -0.35 2.77 5.13
C GLY A 29 -0.13 2.46 6.61
N ARG A 30 -0.94 3.05 7.51
CA ARG A 30 -0.93 2.73 8.94
C ARG A 30 -1.30 1.26 9.18
N ALA A 31 -2.37 0.79 8.55
CA ALA A 31 -2.81 -0.60 8.68
C ALA A 31 -1.76 -1.60 8.17
N ILE A 32 -1.07 -1.27 7.07
CA ILE A 32 0.05 -2.08 6.56
C ILE A 32 1.18 -2.14 7.58
N ALA A 33 1.59 -0.99 8.14
CA ALA A 33 2.67 -0.92 9.13
C ALA A 33 2.34 -1.75 10.38
N VAL A 34 1.12 -1.63 10.91
CA VAL A 34 0.62 -2.42 12.06
C VAL A 34 0.62 -3.91 11.70
N ARG A 35 0.04 -4.28 10.55
CA ARG A 35 -0.03 -5.67 10.13
C ARG A 35 1.34 -6.30 9.93
N PHE A 36 2.30 -5.60 9.37
CA PHE A 36 3.66 -6.10 9.22
C PHE A 36 4.33 -6.36 10.57
N ALA A 37 4.08 -5.50 11.57
CA ALA A 37 4.55 -5.71 12.92
C ALA A 37 3.90 -6.93 13.60
N GLU A 38 2.60 -7.15 13.41
CA GLU A 38 1.89 -8.37 13.85
C GLU A 38 2.49 -9.65 13.25
N GLU A 39 3.01 -9.56 12.03
CA GLU A 39 3.66 -10.67 11.32
C GLU A 39 5.19 -10.75 11.61
N GLY A 40 5.71 -9.95 12.55
CA GLY A 40 7.08 -10.02 13.07
C GLY A 40 8.13 -9.23 12.30
N ALA A 41 7.74 -8.30 11.42
CA ALA A 41 8.68 -7.43 10.71
C ALA A 41 9.21 -6.29 11.59
N HIS A 42 10.38 -5.76 11.25
CA HIS A 42 10.83 -4.41 11.60
C HIS A 42 10.21 -3.42 10.62
N VAL A 43 9.66 -2.29 11.10
CA VAL A 43 8.90 -1.38 10.25
C VAL A 43 9.43 0.05 10.37
N ALA A 44 9.85 0.65 9.25
CA ALA A 44 10.08 2.07 9.11
C ALA A 44 8.82 2.75 8.55
N ILE A 45 8.31 3.72 9.30
CA ILE A 45 7.06 4.42 9.06
C ILE A 45 7.39 5.76 8.44
N ASN A 46 7.23 5.91 7.12
CA ASN A 46 7.41 7.21 6.48
C ASN A 46 6.14 8.05 6.51
N PHE A 47 6.33 9.34 6.71
CA PHE A 47 5.28 10.37 6.61
C PHE A 47 5.87 11.69 6.10
N GLY A 48 5.08 12.49 5.35
CA GLY A 48 5.54 13.76 4.76
C GLY A 48 5.01 15.02 5.46
N GLY A 49 3.90 14.93 6.17
CA GLY A 49 3.22 16.07 6.77
C GLY A 49 3.67 16.43 8.18
N PRO A 50 3.16 17.56 8.76
CA PRO A 50 3.28 17.83 10.20
C PRO A 50 2.48 16.77 10.95
N SER A 51 3.09 16.05 11.89
CA SER A 51 2.42 14.87 12.36
C SER A 51 2.67 14.47 13.79
N PRO A 52 1.63 14.52 14.63
CA PRO A 52 1.48 13.55 15.71
C PRO A 52 1.15 12.15 15.17
N SER A 53 0.57 12.02 13.97
CA SER A 53 0.08 10.74 13.41
C SER A 53 1.18 9.73 13.03
N GLY A 54 2.42 10.17 12.79
CA GLY A 54 3.58 9.29 12.66
C GLY A 54 3.90 8.58 13.97
N ASP A 55 3.92 9.34 15.07
CA ASP A 55 4.19 8.80 16.40
C ASP A 55 3.03 7.94 16.93
N GLU A 56 1.78 8.31 16.62
CA GLU A 56 0.62 7.46 16.89
C GLU A 56 0.75 6.11 16.17
N THR A 57 1.15 6.12 14.91
CA THR A 57 1.36 4.87 14.14
C THR A 57 2.49 4.06 14.73
N LEU A 58 3.59 4.69 15.16
CA LEU A 58 4.69 4.00 15.81
C LEU A 58 4.24 3.31 17.11
N ALA A 59 3.44 3.99 17.93
CA ALA A 59 2.90 3.41 19.15
C ALA A 59 2.01 2.18 18.86
N LEU A 60 1.16 2.25 17.84
CA LEU A 60 0.33 1.11 17.40
C LEU A 60 1.17 -0.06 16.90
N VAL A 61 2.19 0.21 16.11
CA VAL A 61 3.13 -0.80 15.57
C VAL A 61 3.89 -1.50 16.69
N GLN A 62 4.39 -0.74 17.68
CA GLN A 62 5.05 -1.29 18.86
C GLN A 62 4.13 -2.16 19.70
N ALA A 63 2.90 -1.68 19.95
CA ALA A 63 1.88 -2.43 20.68
C ALA A 63 1.50 -3.74 19.96
N ALA A 64 1.31 -3.69 18.64
CA ALA A 64 1.02 -4.87 17.81
C ALA A 64 2.14 -5.90 17.86
N SER A 65 3.40 -5.48 17.70
CA SER A 65 4.57 -6.34 17.82
C SER A 65 4.65 -7.02 19.19
N ALA A 66 4.44 -6.25 20.26
CA ALA A 66 4.47 -6.77 21.64
C ALA A 66 3.33 -7.78 21.89
N ALA A 67 2.10 -7.47 21.44
CA ALA A 67 0.92 -8.34 21.61
C ALA A 67 1.08 -9.70 20.93
N HIS A 68 1.86 -9.77 19.83
CA HIS A 68 2.15 -11.00 19.11
C HIS A 68 3.47 -11.69 19.53
N GLY A 69 4.10 -11.21 20.61
CA GLY A 69 5.28 -11.87 21.19
C GLY A 69 6.55 -11.79 20.34
N HIS A 70 6.68 -10.80 19.45
CA HIS A 70 7.84 -10.70 18.55
C HIS A 70 9.07 -10.06 19.21
N GLY A 71 9.00 -9.73 20.50
CA GLY A 71 10.10 -9.11 21.25
C GLY A 71 10.40 -7.68 20.79
N ALA A 72 11.60 -7.20 21.11
CA ALA A 72 12.04 -5.87 20.71
C ALA A 72 12.37 -5.86 19.20
N ARG A 73 11.41 -5.42 18.38
CA ARG A 73 11.67 -5.10 16.98
C ARG A 73 12.07 -3.63 16.87
N ASP A 74 12.94 -3.34 15.92
CA ASP A 74 13.37 -1.96 15.68
C ASP A 74 12.37 -1.28 14.74
N HIS A 75 11.36 -0.62 15.32
CA HIS A 75 10.40 0.21 14.61
C HIS A 75 10.74 1.69 14.80
N PHE A 76 10.60 2.48 13.77
CA PHE A 76 10.84 3.92 13.85
C PHE A 76 10.09 4.71 12.80
N THR A 77 9.98 6.01 13.03
CA THR A 77 9.44 6.97 12.07
C THR A 77 10.57 7.61 11.27
N VAL A 78 10.31 7.90 10.01
CA VAL A 78 11.20 8.69 9.16
C VAL A 78 10.39 9.71 8.37
N LYS A 79 10.67 11.01 8.63
CA LYS A 79 10.00 12.09 7.92
C LYS A 79 10.67 12.33 6.57
N ALA A 80 9.87 12.29 5.49
CA ALA A 80 10.29 12.64 4.13
C ALA A 80 9.07 12.95 3.29
N ASP A 81 9.09 14.01 2.52
CA ASP A 81 8.10 14.27 1.48
C ASP A 81 8.44 13.42 0.24
N ILE A 82 7.53 12.52 -0.11
CA ILE A 82 7.71 11.61 -1.26
C ILE A 82 7.64 12.36 -2.61
N GLY A 83 7.18 13.59 -2.64
CA GLY A 83 7.28 14.48 -3.79
C GLY A 83 8.64 15.20 -3.94
N VAL A 84 9.61 14.96 -3.05
CA VAL A 84 10.91 15.65 -3.03
C VAL A 84 12.05 14.63 -3.10
N GLU A 85 12.81 14.63 -4.21
CA GLU A 85 13.89 13.65 -4.44
C GLU A 85 14.96 13.65 -3.33
N ALA A 86 15.34 14.84 -2.84
CA ALA A 86 16.33 14.97 -1.76
C ALA A 86 15.83 14.33 -0.45
N ASP A 87 14.55 14.48 -0.13
CA ASP A 87 13.94 13.88 1.05
C ASP A 87 13.91 12.35 0.93
N ILE A 88 13.58 11.83 -0.26
CA ILE A 88 13.62 10.39 -0.54
C ILE A 88 15.03 9.84 -0.34
N ALA A 89 16.04 10.50 -0.88
CA ALA A 89 17.44 10.08 -0.72
C ALA A 89 17.86 10.05 0.76
N ALA A 90 17.56 11.10 1.52
CA ALA A 90 17.84 11.18 2.95
C ALA A 90 17.08 10.12 3.76
N MET A 91 15.84 9.82 3.38
CA MET A 91 15.05 8.74 3.99
C MET A 91 15.73 7.38 3.82
N PHE A 92 16.13 7.03 2.60
CA PHE A 92 16.83 5.76 2.35
C PHE A 92 18.19 5.70 3.04
N GLU A 93 18.96 6.79 3.07
CA GLU A 93 20.20 6.86 3.84
C GLU A 93 19.95 6.58 5.33
N THR A 94 18.93 7.20 5.92
CA THR A 94 18.55 6.99 7.33
C THR A 94 18.16 5.54 7.58
N VAL A 95 17.33 4.95 6.74
CA VAL A 95 16.87 3.56 6.87
C VAL A 95 18.06 2.58 6.77
N LEU A 96 18.88 2.72 5.73
CA LEU A 96 19.98 1.80 5.47
C LEU A 96 21.18 1.98 6.42
N LYS A 97 21.31 3.14 7.06
CA LYS A 97 22.28 3.35 8.14
C LYS A 97 21.83 2.71 9.45
N ARG A 98 20.52 2.71 9.71
CA ARG A 98 19.94 2.15 10.94
C ARG A 98 19.82 0.63 10.87
N TRP A 99 19.42 0.09 9.73
CA TRP A 99 19.17 -1.32 9.53
C TRP A 99 20.28 -2.00 8.72
N PRO A 100 20.61 -3.27 9.03
CA PRO A 100 21.60 -4.03 8.26
C PRO A 100 21.11 -4.35 6.84
N GLN A 101 19.77 -4.25 6.61
CA GLN A 101 19.12 -4.60 5.37
C GLN A 101 17.76 -3.94 5.24
N LEU A 102 17.27 -3.92 4.01
CA LEU A 102 15.86 -3.66 3.65
C LEU A 102 15.38 -4.85 2.82
N ASP A 103 14.24 -5.44 3.15
CA ASP A 103 13.67 -6.61 2.45
C ASP A 103 12.44 -6.24 1.63
N CYS A 104 11.68 -5.24 2.10
CA CYS A 104 10.44 -4.85 1.47
C CYS A 104 10.27 -3.32 1.44
N LEU A 105 9.97 -2.79 0.26
CA LEU A 105 9.48 -1.43 0.08
C LEU A 105 7.99 -1.48 -0.24
N VAL A 106 7.16 -0.74 0.52
CA VAL A 106 5.76 -0.48 0.19
C VAL A 106 5.62 0.98 -0.27
N ASN A 107 5.42 1.19 -1.57
CA ASN A 107 5.05 2.46 -2.15
C ASN A 107 3.55 2.69 -1.93
N ASN A 108 3.19 3.34 -0.81
CA ASN A 108 1.81 3.60 -0.46
C ASN A 108 1.48 5.12 -0.46
N ALA A 109 2.45 5.98 -0.28
CA ALA A 109 2.22 7.43 -0.28
C ALA A 109 1.45 7.87 -1.53
N GLY A 110 0.44 8.71 -1.32
CA GLY A 110 -0.38 9.22 -2.42
C GLY A 110 -1.62 9.94 -1.92
N PHE A 111 -2.18 10.77 -2.79
CA PHE A 111 -3.41 11.48 -2.54
C PHE A 111 -4.22 11.64 -3.83
N GLN A 112 -5.47 12.06 -3.69
CA GLN A 112 -6.37 12.41 -4.78
C GLN A 112 -7.02 13.77 -4.52
N ARG A 113 -7.35 14.46 -5.59
CA ARG A 113 -8.16 15.66 -5.54
C ARG A 113 -9.04 15.72 -6.78
N GLU A 114 -10.28 16.09 -6.60
CA GLU A 114 -11.21 16.33 -7.70
C GLU A 114 -10.83 17.62 -8.42
N SER A 115 -10.84 17.58 -9.75
CA SER A 115 -10.62 18.73 -10.62
C SER A 115 -11.29 18.44 -11.96
N PRO A 116 -12.24 19.29 -12.42
CA PRO A 116 -12.85 19.14 -13.75
C PRO A 116 -11.78 19.15 -14.83
N SER A 117 -11.86 18.22 -15.79
CA SER A 117 -10.79 18.04 -16.77
C SER A 117 -10.64 19.24 -17.71
N GLU A 118 -11.76 19.95 -18.04
CA GLU A 118 -11.79 21.16 -18.84
C GLU A 118 -11.25 22.41 -18.13
N ALA A 119 -11.19 22.36 -16.79
CA ALA A 119 -10.66 23.44 -15.95
C ALA A 119 -9.57 22.87 -15.00
N LEU A 120 -8.72 22.00 -15.55
CA LEU A 120 -7.72 21.29 -14.78
C LEU A 120 -6.78 22.24 -14.04
N ASP A 121 -6.75 22.13 -12.71
CA ASP A 121 -5.71 22.77 -11.91
C ASP A 121 -4.36 22.07 -12.14
N VAL A 122 -3.52 22.70 -12.98
CA VAL A 122 -2.22 22.14 -13.38
C VAL A 122 -1.27 21.99 -12.18
N ALA A 123 -1.35 22.84 -11.16
CA ALA A 123 -0.52 22.72 -9.96
C ALA A 123 -0.89 21.46 -9.17
N THR A 124 -2.19 21.24 -8.92
CA THR A 124 -2.69 20.01 -8.28
C THR A 124 -2.37 18.77 -9.14
N TYR A 125 -2.54 18.83 -10.46
CA TYR A 125 -2.17 17.74 -11.36
C TYR A 125 -0.69 17.35 -11.17
N ARG A 126 0.22 18.32 -11.24
CA ARG A 126 1.66 18.08 -11.07
C ARG A 126 1.96 17.49 -9.68
N ALA A 127 1.37 18.03 -8.62
CA ALA A 127 1.59 17.52 -7.26
C ALA A 127 1.12 16.06 -7.09
N ILE A 128 -0.01 15.68 -7.70
CA ILE A 128 -0.49 14.29 -7.67
C ILE A 128 0.47 13.37 -8.43
N ILE A 129 0.92 13.75 -9.62
CA ILE A 129 1.88 12.95 -10.39
C ILE A 129 3.22 12.84 -9.65
N GLU A 130 3.69 13.94 -9.07
CA GLU A 130 4.95 13.96 -8.33
C GLU A 130 4.94 12.98 -7.16
N VAL A 131 3.93 13.04 -6.30
CA VAL A 131 3.84 12.17 -5.13
C VAL A 131 3.46 10.72 -5.51
N ASN A 132 2.38 10.55 -6.29
CA ASN A 132 1.81 9.22 -6.51
C ASN A 132 2.62 8.36 -7.47
N LEU A 133 3.35 8.97 -8.40
CA LEU A 133 4.08 8.26 -9.46
C LEU A 133 5.59 8.50 -9.38
N ASN A 134 6.07 9.75 -9.54
CA ASN A 134 7.49 10.03 -9.57
C ASN A 134 8.17 9.63 -8.26
N GLY A 135 7.54 9.93 -7.13
CA GLY A 135 8.03 9.51 -5.82
C GLY A 135 8.12 7.99 -5.67
N ALA A 136 7.13 7.24 -6.16
CA ALA A 136 7.17 5.78 -6.15
C ALA A 136 8.30 5.22 -7.05
N VAL A 137 8.56 5.84 -8.22
CA VAL A 137 9.68 5.49 -9.11
C VAL A 137 11.01 5.75 -8.42
N LEU A 138 11.18 6.90 -7.77
CA LEU A 138 12.41 7.24 -7.06
C LEU A 138 12.65 6.34 -5.84
N CYS A 139 11.60 6.06 -5.06
CA CYS A 139 11.71 5.10 -3.97
C CYS A 139 12.09 3.70 -4.48
N ALA A 140 11.46 3.24 -5.58
CA ALA A 140 11.83 1.96 -6.19
C ALA A 140 13.29 1.96 -6.66
N ARG A 141 13.79 3.03 -7.30
CA ARG A 141 15.20 3.17 -7.71
C ARG A 141 16.15 2.95 -6.53
N HIS A 142 15.92 3.61 -5.40
CA HIS A 142 16.77 3.46 -4.22
C HIS A 142 16.69 2.04 -3.62
N ALA A 143 15.50 1.47 -3.51
CA ALA A 143 15.33 0.10 -3.02
C ALA A 143 16.00 -0.92 -3.94
N LEU A 144 15.83 -0.79 -5.27
CA LEU A 144 16.43 -1.69 -6.26
C LEU A 144 17.95 -1.68 -6.22
N ALA A 145 18.58 -0.52 -6.03
CA ALA A 145 20.05 -0.45 -5.87
C ALA A 145 20.52 -1.32 -4.69
N HIS A 146 19.79 -1.28 -3.57
CA HIS A 146 20.08 -2.10 -2.40
C HIS A 146 19.75 -3.58 -2.64
N PHE A 147 18.59 -3.89 -3.20
CA PHE A 147 18.13 -5.26 -3.46
C PHE A 147 19.02 -6.01 -4.43
N VAL A 148 19.50 -5.35 -5.50
CA VAL A 148 20.43 -5.93 -6.47
C VAL A 148 21.76 -6.27 -5.79
N ALA A 149 22.28 -5.40 -4.94
CA ALA A 149 23.54 -5.65 -4.22
C ALA A 149 23.41 -6.82 -3.23
N ARG A 150 22.19 -7.07 -2.71
CA ARG A 150 21.91 -8.17 -1.77
C ARG A 150 21.47 -9.48 -2.43
N GLY A 151 21.08 -9.44 -3.70
CA GLY A 151 20.58 -10.60 -4.43
C GLY A 151 19.09 -10.94 -4.15
N GLY A 152 18.28 -9.96 -3.71
CA GLY A 152 16.84 -10.16 -3.52
C GLY A 152 16.15 -9.02 -2.81
N GLY A 153 14.83 -8.97 -2.97
CA GLY A 153 13.98 -7.95 -2.34
C GLY A 153 12.54 -7.98 -2.86
N ASN A 154 11.71 -7.11 -2.31
CA ASN A 154 10.30 -7.05 -2.66
C ASN A 154 9.80 -5.60 -2.71
N ILE A 155 9.09 -5.24 -3.78
CA ILE A 155 8.41 -3.95 -3.91
C ILE A 155 6.91 -4.21 -4.05
N ILE A 156 6.09 -3.53 -3.24
CA ILE A 156 4.63 -3.60 -3.33
C ILE A 156 4.10 -2.19 -3.52
N ASN A 157 3.44 -1.96 -4.65
CA ASN A 157 2.88 -0.67 -5.00
C ASN A 157 1.39 -0.58 -4.62
N THR A 158 0.96 0.51 -4.01
CA THR A 158 -0.45 0.80 -3.79
C THR A 158 -1.03 1.46 -5.04
N SER A 159 -1.76 0.66 -5.84
CA SER A 159 -2.52 1.15 -6.99
C SER A 159 -3.96 1.51 -6.57
N SER A 160 -4.94 1.21 -7.40
CA SER A 160 -6.37 1.41 -7.19
C SER A 160 -7.15 0.62 -8.24
N VAL A 161 -8.44 0.39 -8.01
CA VAL A 161 -9.37 0.00 -9.09
C VAL A 161 -9.38 1.02 -10.23
N HIS A 162 -9.03 2.29 -9.95
CA HIS A 162 -8.91 3.34 -10.95
C HIS A 162 -7.66 3.21 -11.86
N GLN A 163 -6.89 2.14 -11.69
CA GLN A 163 -5.92 1.68 -12.68
C GLN A 163 -6.61 1.21 -13.97
N ILE A 164 -7.82 0.67 -13.87
CA ILE A 164 -8.59 0.08 -14.98
C ILE A 164 -10.00 0.67 -15.11
N ILE A 165 -10.58 1.22 -14.04
CA ILE A 165 -11.91 1.85 -14.05
C ILE A 165 -11.73 3.36 -14.05
N PRO A 166 -12.16 4.08 -15.11
CA PRO A 166 -12.05 5.54 -15.15
C PRO A 166 -12.87 6.20 -14.03
N LYS A 167 -12.38 7.33 -13.52
CA LYS A 167 -13.06 8.14 -12.50
C LYS A 167 -13.19 9.59 -13.00
N PRO A 168 -14.37 10.02 -13.43
CA PRO A 168 -14.61 11.40 -13.83
C PRO A 168 -14.20 12.40 -12.74
N GLY A 169 -13.61 13.54 -13.12
CA GLY A 169 -13.13 14.54 -12.19
C GLY A 169 -11.80 14.19 -11.47
N TYR A 170 -11.21 13.02 -11.71
CA TYR A 170 -9.96 12.58 -11.06
C TYR A 170 -8.89 12.18 -12.06
N LEU A 171 -8.74 12.98 -13.14
CA LEU A 171 -7.82 12.69 -14.25
C LEU A 171 -6.40 12.39 -13.77
N ALA A 172 -5.80 13.28 -12.96
CA ALA A 172 -4.43 13.11 -12.46
C ALA A 172 -4.24 11.82 -11.65
N TYR A 173 -5.21 11.54 -10.76
CA TYR A 173 -5.19 10.33 -9.94
C TYR A 173 -5.29 9.05 -10.80
N SER A 174 -6.23 9.02 -11.74
CA SER A 174 -6.42 7.88 -12.64
C SER A 174 -5.18 7.62 -13.50
N ILE A 175 -4.57 8.68 -14.05
CA ILE A 175 -3.29 8.60 -14.79
C ILE A 175 -2.20 8.00 -13.89
N SER A 176 -2.02 8.54 -12.67
CA SER A 176 -0.98 8.05 -11.75
C SER A 176 -1.15 6.57 -11.41
N LYS A 177 -2.39 6.12 -11.17
CA LYS A 177 -2.68 4.72 -10.81
C LYS A 177 -2.60 3.78 -12.02
N SER A 178 -2.95 4.23 -13.23
CA SER A 178 -2.73 3.47 -14.47
C SER A 178 -1.23 3.31 -14.77
N ALA A 179 -0.42 4.34 -14.55
CA ALA A 179 1.03 4.29 -14.73
C ALA A 179 1.71 3.32 -13.74
N MET A 180 1.15 3.14 -12.52
CA MET A 180 1.63 2.14 -11.56
C MET A 180 1.64 0.72 -12.11
N ALA A 181 0.72 0.37 -13.01
CA ALA A 181 0.73 -0.93 -13.67
C ALA A 181 1.97 -1.09 -14.56
N GLY A 182 2.32 -0.03 -15.31
CA GLY A 182 3.54 0.01 -16.12
C GLY A 182 4.79 -0.16 -15.26
N LEU A 183 4.91 0.66 -14.21
CA LEU A 183 6.02 0.56 -13.24
C LEU A 183 6.15 -0.85 -12.67
N THR A 184 5.05 -1.42 -12.18
CA THR A 184 5.04 -2.76 -11.57
C THR A 184 5.51 -3.82 -12.54
N ARG A 185 4.95 -3.87 -13.76
CA ARG A 185 5.25 -4.91 -14.74
C ARG A 185 6.67 -4.78 -15.30
N THR A 186 7.12 -3.55 -15.59
CA THR A 186 8.45 -3.31 -16.14
C THR A 186 9.53 -3.73 -15.13
N LEU A 187 9.44 -3.26 -13.88
CA LEU A 187 10.42 -3.63 -12.86
C LEU A 187 10.36 -5.13 -12.51
N ALA A 188 9.17 -5.73 -12.49
CA ALA A 188 9.03 -7.16 -12.27
C ALA A 188 9.77 -7.97 -13.34
N LEU A 189 9.58 -7.64 -14.63
CA LEU A 189 10.23 -8.32 -15.73
C LEU A 189 11.75 -8.13 -15.70
N GLU A 190 12.21 -6.91 -15.43
CA GLU A 190 13.63 -6.56 -15.44
C GLU A 190 14.41 -7.22 -14.29
N PHE A 191 13.80 -7.39 -13.12
CA PHE A 191 14.51 -7.81 -11.90
C PHE A 191 14.12 -9.21 -11.39
N ALA A 192 13.16 -9.93 -11.98
CA ALA A 192 12.76 -11.26 -11.53
C ALA A 192 13.94 -12.25 -11.46
N GLY A 193 14.81 -12.26 -12.48
CA GLY A 193 16.01 -13.10 -12.51
C GLY A 193 17.08 -12.77 -11.46
N ARG A 194 16.89 -11.67 -10.72
CA ARG A 194 17.76 -11.23 -9.62
C ARG A 194 17.14 -11.45 -8.25
N GLY A 195 16.09 -12.28 -8.16
CA GLY A 195 15.40 -12.57 -6.89
C GLY A 195 14.56 -11.42 -6.34
N ILE A 196 14.20 -10.44 -7.18
CA ILE A 196 13.39 -9.29 -6.77
C ILE A 196 11.98 -9.44 -7.34
N ARG A 197 10.98 -9.38 -6.46
CA ARG A 197 9.56 -9.39 -6.84
C ARG A 197 8.98 -7.98 -6.79
N VAL A 198 8.15 -7.64 -7.76
CA VAL A 198 7.44 -6.36 -7.79
C VAL A 198 5.98 -6.62 -8.11
N ASN A 199 5.10 -6.28 -7.17
CA ASN A 199 3.66 -6.46 -7.32
C ASN A 199 2.90 -5.19 -6.92
N SER A 200 1.61 -5.20 -7.16
CA SER A 200 0.72 -4.09 -6.81
C SER A 200 -0.54 -4.61 -6.13
N VAL A 201 -1.10 -3.82 -5.23
CA VAL A 201 -2.45 -4.01 -4.71
C VAL A 201 -3.32 -2.88 -5.26
N GLY A 202 -4.48 -3.22 -5.80
CA GLY A 202 -5.49 -2.29 -6.28
C GLY A 202 -6.70 -2.25 -5.35
N PRO A 203 -6.72 -1.40 -4.29
CA PRO A 203 -7.88 -1.28 -3.42
C PRO A 203 -9.10 -0.74 -4.15
N GLY A 204 -10.29 -1.19 -3.73
CA GLY A 204 -11.57 -0.57 -4.05
C GLY A 204 -11.90 0.59 -3.10
N ALA A 205 -13.16 0.66 -2.68
CA ALA A 205 -13.61 1.61 -1.67
C ALA A 205 -13.18 1.13 -0.27
N VAL A 206 -12.39 1.96 0.43
CA VAL A 206 -11.85 1.65 1.77
C VAL A 206 -12.18 2.80 2.72
N ASP A 207 -12.54 2.48 3.94
CA ASP A 207 -12.86 3.46 4.98
C ASP A 207 -11.56 4.10 5.51
N THR A 208 -11.20 5.23 4.95
CA THR A 208 -9.93 5.93 5.22
C THR A 208 -10.10 7.44 5.16
N PRO A 209 -9.19 8.22 5.75
CA PRO A 209 -9.25 9.69 5.70
C PRO A 209 -9.29 10.28 4.28
N ILE A 210 -8.69 9.64 3.30
CA ILE A 210 -8.75 10.08 1.90
C ILE A 210 -10.17 10.03 1.32
N ASN A 211 -11.04 9.23 1.92
CA ASN A 211 -12.43 9.01 1.55
C ASN A 211 -13.42 9.67 2.51
N ALA A 212 -12.96 10.52 3.45
CA ALA A 212 -13.77 11.16 4.49
C ALA A 212 -14.98 11.95 3.92
N ALA A 213 -14.89 12.44 2.68
CA ALA A 213 -15.98 13.17 2.01
C ALA A 213 -17.28 12.37 1.87
N TRP A 214 -17.23 11.03 1.93
CA TRP A 214 -18.41 10.17 1.82
C TRP A 214 -18.50 9.09 2.90
N THR A 215 -17.39 8.68 3.53
CA THR A 215 -17.42 7.59 4.54
C THR A 215 -18.19 7.97 5.79
N GLY A 216 -18.20 9.26 6.17
CA GLY A 216 -18.95 9.79 7.31
C GLY A 216 -20.41 10.16 7.02
N ASP A 217 -20.88 10.05 5.77
CA ASP A 217 -22.24 10.37 5.35
C ASP A 217 -22.95 9.06 4.95
N PRO A 218 -23.95 8.59 5.73
CA PRO A 218 -24.61 7.31 5.47
C PRO A 218 -25.27 7.23 4.09
N VAL A 219 -25.78 8.33 3.56
CA VAL A 219 -26.44 8.37 2.23
C VAL A 219 -25.41 8.19 1.12
N LYS A 220 -24.33 8.97 1.17
CA LYS A 220 -23.25 8.85 0.19
C LYS A 220 -22.54 7.49 0.29
N ARG A 221 -22.33 7.01 1.51
CA ARG A 221 -21.76 5.68 1.77
C ARG A 221 -22.64 4.59 1.14
N GLY A 222 -23.95 4.63 1.35
CA GLY A 222 -24.90 3.69 0.75
C GLY A 222 -24.87 3.71 -0.78
N VAL A 223 -24.70 4.87 -1.41
CA VAL A 223 -24.50 4.97 -2.86
C VAL A 223 -23.21 4.26 -3.30
N VAL A 224 -22.10 4.46 -2.60
CA VAL A 224 -20.83 3.78 -2.91
C VAL A 224 -20.98 2.26 -2.72
N GLU A 225 -21.57 1.83 -1.61
CA GLU A 225 -21.74 0.41 -1.28
C GLU A 225 -22.66 -0.32 -2.27
N SER A 226 -23.64 0.37 -2.85
CA SER A 226 -24.54 -0.20 -3.89
C SER A 226 -23.81 -0.62 -5.17
N HIS A 227 -22.62 -0.05 -5.43
CA HIS A 227 -21.79 -0.40 -6.59
C HIS A 227 -20.76 -1.50 -6.27
N ILE A 228 -20.71 -2.00 -5.04
CA ILE A 228 -19.77 -3.02 -4.61
C ILE A 228 -20.51 -4.36 -4.50
N PRO A 229 -20.18 -5.40 -5.26
CA PRO A 229 -20.84 -6.69 -5.18
C PRO A 229 -20.89 -7.30 -3.77
N MET A 230 -19.87 -7.08 -2.93
CA MET A 230 -19.90 -7.49 -1.52
C MET A 230 -20.81 -6.62 -0.63
N GLY A 231 -21.41 -5.55 -1.15
CA GLY A 231 -22.39 -4.69 -0.46
C GLY A 231 -21.83 -3.83 0.66
N ARG A 232 -20.52 -3.70 0.78
CA ARG A 232 -19.86 -2.90 1.83
C ARG A 232 -18.51 -2.37 1.40
N VAL A 233 -18.05 -1.32 2.05
CA VAL A 233 -16.67 -0.85 1.94
C VAL A 233 -15.73 -1.78 2.73
N ALA A 234 -14.45 -1.81 2.35
CA ALA A 234 -13.43 -2.53 3.09
C ALA A 234 -12.89 -1.70 4.27
N SER A 235 -12.39 -2.39 5.30
CA SER A 235 -11.52 -1.77 6.29
C SER A 235 -10.07 -1.69 5.78
N PRO A 236 -9.24 -0.77 6.30
CA PRO A 236 -7.81 -0.71 5.98
C PRO A 236 -7.07 -2.02 6.29
N GLU A 237 -7.47 -2.75 7.33
CA GLU A 237 -6.88 -4.00 7.79
C GLU A 237 -7.09 -5.15 6.79
N GLU A 238 -8.25 -5.18 6.10
CA GLU A 238 -8.52 -6.15 5.04
C GLU A 238 -7.53 -5.96 3.87
N ILE A 239 -7.23 -4.71 3.54
CA ILE A 239 -6.25 -4.37 2.49
C ILE A 239 -4.83 -4.74 2.95
N ALA A 240 -4.47 -4.40 4.21
CA ALA A 240 -3.16 -4.70 4.78
C ALA A 240 -2.83 -6.21 4.76
N GLY A 241 -3.83 -7.07 4.91
CA GLY A 241 -3.69 -8.53 4.80
C GLY A 241 -3.12 -8.98 3.45
N VAL A 242 -3.52 -8.32 2.35
CA VAL A 242 -3.01 -8.61 1.00
C VAL A 242 -1.55 -8.17 0.86
N PHE A 243 -1.18 -7.02 1.44
CA PHE A 243 0.23 -6.58 1.47
C PHE A 243 1.10 -7.55 2.26
N ALA A 244 0.66 -8.03 3.42
CA ALA A 244 1.40 -9.00 4.22
C ALA A 244 1.59 -10.34 3.48
N PHE A 245 0.58 -10.81 2.74
CA PHE A 245 0.70 -11.97 1.85
C PHE A 245 1.75 -11.74 0.77
N LEU A 246 1.67 -10.63 0.03
CA LEU A 246 2.62 -10.31 -1.04
C LEU A 246 4.05 -10.08 -0.52
N ALA A 247 4.20 -9.59 0.71
CA ALA A 247 5.50 -9.41 1.35
C ALA A 247 6.15 -10.74 1.74
N SER A 248 5.37 -11.78 1.99
CA SER A 248 5.82 -13.05 2.50
C SER A 248 6.37 -14.01 1.44
N SER A 249 6.96 -15.12 1.89
CA SER A 249 7.40 -16.24 1.05
C SER A 249 6.24 -17.03 0.42
N GLU A 250 5.01 -16.89 0.94
CA GLU A 250 3.82 -17.51 0.36
C GLU A 250 3.54 -16.96 -1.06
N ALA A 251 3.99 -15.74 -1.36
CA ALA A 251 3.91 -15.10 -2.67
C ALA A 251 5.21 -15.25 -3.51
N SER A 252 6.07 -16.22 -3.21
CA SER A 252 7.39 -16.37 -3.83
C SER A 252 7.36 -16.55 -5.35
N TYR A 253 6.25 -17.06 -5.91
CA TYR A 253 6.08 -17.23 -7.36
C TYR A 253 5.15 -16.18 -7.98
N ILE A 254 4.90 -15.06 -7.27
CA ILE A 254 4.04 -13.96 -7.74
C ILE A 254 4.89 -12.71 -7.96
N THR A 255 4.98 -12.26 -9.23
CA THR A 255 5.63 -11.01 -9.61
C THR A 255 4.93 -10.40 -10.83
N GLY A 256 4.94 -9.09 -10.98
CA GLY A 256 4.31 -8.34 -12.07
C GLY A 256 2.77 -8.25 -11.99
N GLN A 257 2.16 -8.69 -10.88
CA GLN A 257 0.71 -8.76 -10.75
C GLN A 257 0.13 -7.57 -10.00
N THR A 258 -1.12 -7.23 -10.34
CA THR A 258 -1.97 -6.36 -9.52
C THR A 258 -3.08 -7.21 -8.92
N ILE A 259 -3.13 -7.31 -7.59
CA ILE A 259 -4.24 -7.96 -6.87
C ILE A 259 -5.26 -6.89 -6.52
N TYR A 260 -6.45 -7.00 -7.09
CA TYR A 260 -7.57 -6.10 -6.77
C TYR A 260 -8.29 -6.59 -5.51
N ALA A 261 -8.09 -5.86 -4.40
CA ALA A 261 -8.81 -6.04 -3.15
C ALA A 261 -9.99 -5.04 -3.12
N CYS A 262 -11.07 -5.36 -3.81
CA CYS A 262 -12.07 -4.37 -4.19
C CYS A 262 -13.53 -4.78 -3.96
N GLY A 263 -13.79 -5.90 -3.28
CA GLY A 263 -15.15 -6.39 -3.06
C GLY A 263 -15.92 -6.72 -4.34
N GLY A 264 -15.20 -6.95 -5.45
CA GLY A 264 -15.81 -7.27 -6.75
C GLY A 264 -16.09 -6.07 -7.66
N ILE A 265 -15.77 -4.83 -7.26
CA ILE A 265 -16.07 -3.62 -8.05
C ILE A 265 -15.44 -3.62 -9.44
N THR A 266 -14.40 -4.41 -9.68
CA THR A 266 -13.75 -4.57 -10.98
C THR A 266 -14.44 -5.60 -11.90
N LEU A 267 -15.45 -6.29 -11.40
CA LEU A 267 -16.23 -7.23 -12.20
C LEU A 267 -17.22 -6.44 -13.04
N PHE A 268 -16.83 -6.14 -14.28
CA PHE A 268 -17.64 -5.34 -15.19
C PHE A 268 -18.85 -6.14 -15.69
N GLY A 269 -20.01 -5.47 -15.85
CA GLY A 269 -21.25 -6.14 -16.22
C GLY A 269 -21.76 -7.03 -15.10
N GLU A 270 -21.84 -6.49 -13.87
CA GLU A 270 -22.30 -7.18 -12.68
C GLU A 270 -23.70 -7.81 -12.90
N PHE A 271 -23.79 -9.14 -12.81
CA PHE A 271 -25.00 -9.95 -13.03
C PHE A 271 -25.51 -10.58 -11.72
N ARG A 272 -25.20 -9.98 -10.58
CA ARG A 272 -25.65 -10.51 -9.29
C ARG A 272 -27.15 -10.78 -9.24
N ASP A 273 -27.94 -9.93 -9.85
CA ASP A 273 -29.39 -10.02 -9.85
C ASP A 273 -29.96 -10.54 -11.19
N ASN A 274 -29.11 -11.08 -12.07
CA ASN A 274 -29.49 -11.70 -13.36
C ASN A 274 -30.45 -10.83 -14.21
N TRP A 275 -30.18 -9.55 -14.30
CA TRP A 275 -31.06 -8.54 -14.93
C TRP A 275 -31.16 -8.66 -16.47
N ALA A 276 -30.33 -9.51 -17.09
CA ALA A 276 -30.23 -9.64 -18.55
C ALA A 276 -30.91 -10.92 -19.12
N SER A 277 -31.65 -11.67 -18.31
CA SER A 277 -32.36 -12.88 -18.75
C SER A 277 -33.87 -12.81 -18.56
#